data_ea1c0f5ed1be2f4f4e224ce915fa8523
#
_entry.id   ea1c0f5ed1be2f4f4e224ce915fa8523
#
_cell.length_a   1.000
_cell.length_b   1.000
_cell.length_c   1.000
_cell.angle_alpha   90.00
_cell.angle_beta   90.00
_cell.angle_gamma   90.00
#
_symmetry.space_group_name_H-M   'P 1'
#
loop_
_entity.id
_entity.type
_entity.pdbx_description
1 polymer ?
#
loop_
_entity_poly.entity_id
_entity_poly.type
_entity_poly.pdbx_seq_one_letter_code
_entity_poly.pdbx_strand_id
1 'polypeptide(L)'
;MFKIMNGLVWFRNDLRTIDNHSLYNACRENEKVIGIYCLDPRHFETTQYGFKKTEKFRTQFLLETLAELQQNLAEKNISLLVYYGYPEQLIPEIAAKYQIETIYSQNEWTQEEVDVETEVRNLIPAVNWKTYYDQFLFHPDDVPYEDWEKIPEVFTEFRKQLEKKIRVRPTVVISAKPISNLIEEKTSIPTLEDLGFEDFKQPNKTAFPFKGGENQAKKRIKEYFWDTKKLAVYKKTRNGLVGKDYSSKLSAWLANGSISARMIYWEIQQFEKKVVKNEDTYWLIFELIWRDYFKYISLKHGNKIFQLNGILQKEYHWNQNTKAFNQWTNGTTPEHFVNANMIE
;
A
#
# COMPACT_ATOMS: atom_id res chain seq x y z
N MET A 1 24.90 29.74 -13.81
CA MET A 1 23.57 29.73 -13.16
C MET A 1 23.26 28.25 -12.88
N PHE A 2 23.23 27.83 -11.66
CA PHE A 2 22.86 26.44 -11.33
C PHE A 2 21.38 26.28 -11.72
N LYS A 3 21.09 25.28 -12.53
CA LYS A 3 19.70 24.96 -12.93
C LYS A 3 18.96 24.46 -11.69
N ILE A 4 17.89 25.13 -11.30
CA ILE A 4 17.01 24.68 -10.22
C ILE A 4 16.36 23.37 -10.67
N MET A 5 16.61 22.28 -9.97
CA MET A 5 16.00 20.99 -10.28
C MET A 5 14.72 20.83 -9.48
N ASN A 6 13.61 20.55 -10.17
CA ASN A 6 12.29 20.33 -9.59
C ASN A 6 11.91 18.86 -9.69
N GLY A 7 11.58 18.25 -8.56
CA GLY A 7 11.15 16.88 -8.47
C GLY A 7 9.66 16.76 -8.12
N LEU A 8 8.99 15.80 -8.75
CA LEU A 8 7.61 15.41 -8.44
C LEU A 8 7.60 14.02 -7.81
N VAL A 9 7.00 13.88 -6.64
CA VAL A 9 6.73 12.57 -6.04
C VAL A 9 5.31 12.17 -6.40
N TRP A 10 5.17 11.19 -7.27
CA TRP A 10 3.88 10.58 -7.58
C TRP A 10 3.59 9.46 -6.57
N PHE A 11 2.83 9.81 -5.53
CA PHE A 11 2.39 8.83 -4.54
C PHE A 11 1.39 7.85 -5.13
N ARG A 12 1.57 6.57 -4.80
CA ARG A 12 0.69 5.46 -5.21
C ARG A 12 0.26 4.65 -3.96
N ASN A 13 0.81 3.46 -3.75
CA ASN A 13 0.57 2.66 -2.54
C ASN A 13 1.74 2.80 -1.54
N ASP A 14 2.21 4.02 -1.35
CA ASP A 14 3.33 4.40 -0.48
C ASP A 14 3.01 5.67 0.34
N LEU A 15 1.77 5.79 0.83
CA LEU A 15 1.18 7.00 1.42
C LEU A 15 1.73 7.31 2.82
N ARG A 16 3.04 7.56 2.91
CA ARG A 16 3.77 7.84 4.15
C ARG A 16 4.97 8.75 3.94
N THR A 17 5.42 9.37 5.02
CA THR A 17 6.61 10.25 5.02
C THR A 17 7.87 9.56 5.56
N ILE A 18 7.74 8.48 6.31
CA ILE A 18 8.86 7.69 6.84
C ILE A 18 9.04 6.43 6.01
N ASP A 19 10.29 6.07 5.73
CA ASP A 19 10.66 4.88 4.96
C ASP A 19 10.06 4.85 3.56
N ASN A 20 10.08 6.02 2.89
CA ASN A 20 9.66 6.22 1.50
C ASN A 20 10.87 6.71 0.69
N HIS A 21 11.46 5.84 -0.14
CA HIS A 21 12.66 6.17 -0.92
C HIS A 21 12.36 7.10 -2.08
N SER A 22 11.16 7.06 -2.66
CA SER A 22 10.72 8.03 -3.67
C SER A 22 10.81 9.45 -3.11
N LEU A 23 10.18 9.68 -1.97
CA LEU A 23 10.20 10.97 -1.29
C LEU A 23 11.60 11.33 -0.76
N TYR A 24 12.32 10.38 -0.18
CA TYR A 24 13.67 10.59 0.37
C TYR A 24 14.64 11.06 -0.71
N ASN A 25 14.69 10.38 -1.85
CA ASN A 25 15.60 10.74 -2.93
C ASN A 25 15.15 12.01 -3.65
N ALA A 26 13.84 12.24 -3.84
CA ALA A 26 13.33 13.50 -4.36
C ALA A 26 13.82 14.68 -3.51
N CYS A 27 13.72 14.58 -2.17
CA CYS A 27 14.17 15.64 -1.27
C CYS A 27 15.69 15.90 -1.30
N ARG A 28 16.50 14.88 -1.55
CA ARG A 28 17.96 14.99 -1.61
C ARG A 28 18.49 15.54 -2.92
N GLU A 29 17.82 15.24 -4.02
CA GLU A 29 18.33 15.48 -5.36
C GLU A 29 17.78 16.76 -5.99
N ASN A 30 16.69 17.31 -5.44
CA ASN A 30 16.03 18.49 -6.00
C ASN A 30 15.96 19.65 -5.01
N GLU A 31 16.00 20.86 -5.54
CA GLU A 31 15.79 22.06 -4.75
C GLU A 31 14.32 22.20 -4.35
N LYS A 32 13.40 21.97 -5.30
CA LYS A 32 11.96 21.96 -5.06
C LYS A 32 11.39 20.56 -5.23
N VAL A 33 10.48 20.19 -4.32
CA VAL A 33 9.78 18.90 -4.33
C VAL A 33 8.29 19.15 -4.11
N ILE A 34 7.48 18.56 -4.96
CA ILE A 34 6.01 18.59 -4.89
C ILE A 34 5.53 17.15 -4.85
N GLY A 35 4.53 16.85 -4.03
CA GLY A 35 3.81 15.59 -4.06
C GLY A 35 2.54 15.68 -4.89
N ILE A 36 2.18 14.61 -5.57
CA ILE A 36 0.88 14.46 -6.23
C ILE A 36 0.27 13.10 -5.89
N TYR A 37 -1.05 13.08 -5.70
CA TYR A 37 -1.87 11.88 -5.68
C TYR A 37 -3.06 12.04 -6.62
N CYS A 38 -3.25 11.08 -7.52
CA CYS A 38 -4.39 11.05 -8.44
C CYS A 38 -5.41 10.02 -7.93
N LEU A 39 -6.60 10.49 -7.56
CA LEU A 39 -7.77 9.64 -7.35
C LEU A 39 -8.33 9.27 -8.72
N ASP A 40 -7.89 8.15 -9.26
CA ASP A 40 -8.24 7.70 -10.59
C ASP A 40 -9.72 7.30 -10.66
N PRO A 41 -10.54 7.92 -11.54
CA PRO A 41 -11.96 7.60 -11.67
C PRO A 41 -12.25 6.13 -11.91
N ARG A 42 -11.37 5.42 -12.63
CA ARG A 42 -11.50 3.98 -12.91
C ARG A 42 -11.60 3.11 -11.66
N HIS A 43 -11.11 3.60 -10.52
CA HIS A 43 -11.22 2.88 -9.25
C HIS A 43 -12.60 3.03 -8.58
N PHE A 44 -13.39 4.04 -8.95
CA PHE A 44 -14.67 4.39 -8.32
C PHE A 44 -15.87 4.14 -9.21
N GLU A 45 -15.65 3.83 -10.49
CA GLU A 45 -16.68 3.50 -11.44
C GLU A 45 -17.22 2.07 -11.23
N THR A 46 -18.47 1.86 -11.63
CA THR A 46 -19.08 0.52 -11.62
C THR A 46 -18.49 -0.32 -12.73
N THR A 47 -17.94 -1.48 -12.37
CA THR A 47 -17.37 -2.44 -13.31
C THR A 47 -18.45 -3.13 -14.14
N GLN A 48 -18.05 -3.83 -15.20
CA GLN A 48 -18.95 -4.70 -15.98
C GLN A 48 -19.65 -5.79 -15.14
N TYR A 49 -19.18 -6.04 -13.93
CA TYR A 49 -19.75 -7.02 -13.00
C TYR A 49 -20.79 -6.42 -12.05
N GLY A 50 -21.11 -5.12 -12.16
CA GLY A 50 -22.14 -4.45 -11.39
C GLY A 50 -21.72 -3.95 -9.99
N PHE A 51 -20.43 -3.97 -9.69
CA PHE A 51 -19.88 -3.39 -8.45
C PHE A 51 -18.66 -2.49 -8.73
N LYS A 52 -18.36 -1.60 -7.81
CA LYS A 52 -17.21 -0.70 -7.92
C LYS A 52 -15.92 -1.45 -7.54
N LYS A 53 -14.80 -1.07 -8.16
CA LYS A 53 -13.48 -1.64 -7.85
C LYS A 53 -13.02 -1.26 -6.43
N THR A 54 -13.39 -0.07 -5.97
CA THR A 54 -13.15 0.41 -4.60
C THR A 54 -14.47 0.84 -3.99
N GLU A 55 -14.85 0.23 -2.86
CA GLU A 55 -16.08 0.51 -2.14
C GLU A 55 -15.87 1.53 -1.00
N LYS A 56 -16.96 2.02 -0.40
CA LYS A 56 -17.02 3.14 0.55
C LYS A 56 -16.04 3.04 1.72
N PHE A 57 -15.89 1.86 2.34
CA PHE A 57 -15.00 1.69 3.50
C PHE A 57 -13.52 1.90 3.12
N ARG A 58 -13.10 1.30 2.01
CA ARG A 58 -11.75 1.48 1.48
C ARG A 58 -11.52 2.92 1.00
N THR A 59 -12.52 3.53 0.38
CA THR A 59 -12.49 4.92 -0.06
C THR A 59 -12.32 5.86 1.14
N GLN A 60 -13.12 5.73 2.19
CA GLN A 60 -12.98 6.55 3.41
C GLN A 60 -11.59 6.39 4.02
N PHE A 61 -11.10 5.18 4.15
CA PHE A 61 -9.77 4.92 4.69
C PHE A 61 -8.66 5.58 3.84
N LEU A 62 -8.83 5.61 2.52
CA LEU A 62 -7.91 6.30 1.61
C LEU A 62 -7.98 7.81 1.79
N LEU A 63 -9.17 8.41 1.84
CA LEU A 63 -9.34 9.86 2.03
C LEU A 63 -8.77 10.33 3.38
N GLU A 64 -9.00 9.59 4.45
CA GLU A 64 -8.38 9.84 5.76
C GLU A 64 -6.85 9.76 5.69
N THR A 65 -6.32 8.79 4.93
CA THR A 65 -4.87 8.65 4.71
C THR A 65 -4.29 9.84 3.96
N LEU A 66 -4.97 10.30 2.90
CA LEU A 66 -4.51 11.44 2.09
C LEU A 66 -4.54 12.75 2.88
N ALA A 67 -5.57 12.95 3.70
CA ALA A 67 -5.68 14.13 4.57
C ALA A 67 -4.49 14.17 5.57
N GLU A 68 -4.16 13.04 6.18
CA GLU A 68 -3.03 12.96 7.12
C GLU A 68 -1.68 13.08 6.39
N LEU A 69 -1.54 12.46 5.20
CA LEU A 69 -0.32 12.60 4.39
C LEU A 69 -0.08 14.06 3.98
N GLN A 70 -1.14 14.77 3.56
CA GLN A 70 -1.07 16.20 3.21
C GLN A 70 -0.57 17.03 4.40
N GLN A 71 -1.08 16.77 5.60
CA GLN A 71 -0.63 17.43 6.82
C GLN A 71 0.83 17.09 7.16
N ASN A 72 1.20 15.80 7.16
CA ASN A 72 2.55 15.34 7.48
C ASN A 72 3.60 15.90 6.50
N LEU A 73 3.26 16.03 5.22
CA LEU A 73 4.12 16.65 4.21
C LEU A 73 4.22 18.17 4.40
N ALA A 74 3.11 18.83 4.74
CA ALA A 74 3.12 20.28 5.04
C ALA A 74 4.06 20.61 6.22
N GLU A 75 4.11 19.77 7.26
CA GLU A 75 5.07 19.90 8.37
C GLU A 75 6.55 19.77 7.92
N LYS A 76 6.77 19.19 6.73
CA LYS A 76 8.07 19.11 6.07
C LYS A 76 8.28 20.16 4.98
N ASN A 77 7.39 21.15 4.89
CA ASN A 77 7.34 22.18 3.85
C ASN A 77 7.25 21.60 2.42
N ILE A 78 6.48 20.51 2.25
CA ILE A 78 6.22 19.86 0.97
C ILE A 78 4.72 19.93 0.72
N SER A 79 4.31 20.51 -0.41
CA SER A 79 2.91 20.55 -0.81
C SER A 79 2.50 19.22 -1.44
N LEU A 80 1.33 18.70 -1.07
CA LEU A 80 0.69 17.56 -1.72
C LEU A 80 -0.53 18.05 -2.50
N LEU A 81 -0.49 17.85 -3.81
CA LEU A 81 -1.64 18.08 -4.69
C LEU A 81 -2.45 16.77 -4.79
N VAL A 82 -3.75 16.87 -4.53
CA VAL A 82 -4.68 15.73 -4.62
C VAL A 82 -5.78 16.08 -5.60
N TYR A 83 -5.90 15.30 -6.66
CA TYR A 83 -6.90 15.52 -7.71
C TYR A 83 -7.72 14.26 -7.95
N TYR A 84 -8.98 14.44 -8.25
CA TYR A 84 -9.83 13.41 -8.84
C TYR A 84 -9.77 13.51 -10.35
N GLY A 85 -9.09 12.56 -11.00
CA GLY A 85 -8.86 12.57 -12.45
C GLY A 85 -7.82 11.57 -12.89
N TYR A 86 -7.68 11.42 -14.18
CA TYR A 86 -6.79 10.46 -14.82
C TYR A 86 -5.33 10.87 -14.69
N PRO A 87 -4.43 10.01 -14.17
CA PRO A 87 -3.00 10.33 -14.02
C PRO A 87 -2.33 10.77 -15.32
N GLU A 88 -2.69 10.16 -16.44
CA GLU A 88 -2.17 10.47 -17.77
C GLU A 88 -2.53 11.88 -18.30
N GLN A 89 -3.52 12.53 -17.68
CA GLN A 89 -3.86 13.93 -17.95
C GLN A 89 -3.22 14.87 -16.93
N LEU A 90 -3.35 14.53 -15.66
CA LEU A 90 -2.94 15.38 -14.54
C LEU A 90 -1.41 15.51 -14.41
N ILE A 91 -0.69 14.39 -14.53
CA ILE A 91 0.76 14.40 -14.30
C ILE A 91 1.52 15.19 -15.37
N PRO A 92 1.22 15.06 -16.68
CA PRO A 92 1.82 15.92 -17.71
C PRO A 92 1.53 17.41 -17.51
N GLU A 93 0.30 17.76 -17.12
CA GLU A 93 -0.09 19.16 -16.84
C GLU A 93 0.72 19.74 -15.67
N ILE A 94 0.80 19.01 -14.56
CA ILE A 94 1.56 19.43 -13.38
C ILE A 94 3.07 19.46 -13.68
N ALA A 95 3.59 18.49 -14.44
CA ALA A 95 4.98 18.47 -14.84
C ALA A 95 5.36 19.72 -15.68
N ALA A 96 4.51 20.09 -16.61
CA ALA A 96 4.70 21.30 -17.41
C ALA A 96 4.60 22.57 -16.58
N LYS A 97 3.55 22.70 -15.74
CA LYS A 97 3.28 23.87 -14.88
C LYS A 97 4.43 24.17 -13.92
N TYR A 98 4.99 23.16 -13.30
CA TYR A 98 6.05 23.29 -12.30
C TYR A 98 7.44 22.98 -12.85
N GLN A 99 7.60 22.84 -14.17
CA GLN A 99 8.88 22.53 -14.81
C GLN A 99 9.61 21.35 -14.16
N ILE A 100 8.88 20.25 -13.99
CA ILE A 100 9.41 19.04 -13.37
C ILE A 100 10.44 18.37 -14.27
N GLU A 101 11.61 18.06 -13.71
CA GLU A 101 12.68 17.38 -14.41
C GLU A 101 12.77 15.90 -14.09
N THR A 102 12.31 15.51 -12.91
CA THR A 102 12.34 14.11 -12.47
C THR A 102 11.08 13.76 -11.69
N ILE A 103 10.47 12.64 -12.05
CA ILE A 103 9.37 12.02 -11.29
C ILE A 103 9.92 10.85 -10.49
N TYR A 104 9.50 10.78 -9.23
CA TYR A 104 9.84 9.74 -8.27
C TYR A 104 8.57 9.00 -7.89
N SER A 105 8.56 7.67 -8.00
CA SER A 105 7.38 6.86 -7.64
C SER A 105 7.77 5.49 -7.09
N GLN A 106 6.82 4.86 -6.40
CA GLN A 106 6.92 3.45 -6.08
C GLN A 106 6.77 2.62 -7.36
N ASN A 107 7.64 1.63 -7.56
CA ASN A 107 7.54 0.73 -8.69
C ASN A 107 6.36 -0.24 -8.50
N GLU A 108 5.49 -0.29 -9.48
CA GLU A 108 4.36 -1.24 -9.55
C GLU A 108 4.55 -2.16 -10.75
N TRP A 109 3.97 -3.36 -10.72
CA TRP A 109 4.18 -4.38 -11.77
C TRP A 109 2.92 -5.09 -12.22
N THR A 110 1.75 -4.72 -11.70
CA THR A 110 0.47 -5.20 -12.19
C THR A 110 0.06 -4.40 -13.42
N GLN A 111 -0.64 -5.06 -14.37
CA GLN A 111 -0.83 -4.52 -15.72
C GLN A 111 -1.48 -3.14 -15.72
N GLU A 112 -2.52 -2.94 -14.91
CA GLU A 112 -3.24 -1.65 -14.90
C GLU A 112 -2.34 -0.49 -14.47
N GLU A 113 -1.51 -0.70 -13.46
CA GLU A 113 -0.58 0.31 -12.96
C GLU A 113 0.57 0.56 -13.96
N VAL A 114 1.03 -0.50 -14.64
CA VAL A 114 2.08 -0.41 -15.68
C VAL A 114 1.55 0.32 -16.90
N ASP A 115 0.32 0.05 -17.32
CA ASP A 115 -0.30 0.70 -18.49
C ASP A 115 -0.45 2.21 -18.24
N VAL A 116 -0.97 2.61 -17.08
CA VAL A 116 -1.09 4.02 -16.69
C VAL A 116 0.27 4.71 -16.63
N GLU A 117 1.27 4.08 -16.00
CA GLU A 117 2.62 4.65 -15.93
C GLU A 117 3.25 4.79 -17.31
N THR A 118 3.07 3.79 -18.17
CA THR A 118 3.59 3.81 -19.56
C THR A 118 2.96 4.93 -20.36
N GLU A 119 1.65 5.15 -20.23
CA GLU A 119 0.96 6.23 -20.92
C GLU A 119 1.46 7.61 -20.45
N VAL A 120 1.58 7.81 -19.14
CA VAL A 120 2.16 9.06 -18.61
C VAL A 120 3.59 9.29 -19.13
N ARG A 121 4.45 8.27 -19.12
CA ARG A 121 5.83 8.36 -19.61
C ARG A 121 5.89 8.76 -21.09
N ASN A 122 5.02 8.21 -21.92
CA ASN A 122 4.94 8.51 -23.35
C ASN A 122 4.55 9.96 -23.62
N LEU A 123 3.72 10.56 -22.76
CA LEU A 123 3.27 11.96 -22.87
C LEU A 123 4.35 12.98 -22.45
N ILE A 124 5.29 12.58 -21.60
CA ILE A 124 6.36 13.46 -21.09
C ILE A 124 7.75 12.80 -21.22
N PRO A 125 8.18 12.43 -22.43
CA PRO A 125 9.41 11.63 -22.66
C PRO A 125 10.70 12.35 -22.25
N ALA A 126 10.68 13.67 -22.07
CA ALA A 126 11.83 14.46 -21.63
C ALA A 126 12.01 14.47 -20.11
N VAL A 127 11.05 13.99 -19.33
CA VAL A 127 11.11 13.94 -17.87
C VAL A 127 11.81 12.65 -17.43
N ASN A 128 12.76 12.76 -16.52
CA ASN A 128 13.44 11.60 -15.94
C ASN A 128 12.52 10.85 -14.96
N TRP A 129 12.74 9.55 -14.82
CA TRP A 129 11.98 8.72 -13.89
C TRP A 129 12.89 7.94 -12.97
N LYS A 130 12.55 7.92 -11.67
CA LYS A 130 13.20 7.10 -10.66
C LYS A 130 12.16 6.35 -9.86
N THR A 131 12.22 5.03 -9.92
CA THR A 131 11.26 4.14 -9.26
C THR A 131 11.93 3.31 -8.17
N TYR A 132 11.19 2.99 -7.11
CA TYR A 132 11.70 2.32 -5.91
C TYR A 132 10.76 1.22 -5.44
N TYR A 133 11.31 0.14 -4.89
CA TYR A 133 10.56 -0.97 -4.31
C TYR A 133 10.43 -0.81 -2.78
N ASP A 134 9.51 0.04 -2.32
CA ASP A 134 9.32 0.34 -0.90
C ASP A 134 8.28 -0.52 -0.18
N GLN A 135 7.62 -1.41 -0.92
CA GLN A 135 6.56 -2.27 -0.42
C GLN A 135 7.05 -3.60 0.17
N PHE A 136 8.35 -3.90 0.08
CA PHE A 136 8.94 -5.16 0.53
C PHE A 136 9.61 -5.05 1.91
N LEU A 137 9.58 -6.15 2.68
CA LEU A 137 10.41 -6.36 3.85
C LEU A 137 11.86 -6.63 3.42
N PHE A 138 12.05 -7.61 2.53
CA PHE A 138 13.32 -7.92 1.90
C PHE A 138 13.37 -7.27 0.52
N HIS A 139 14.30 -6.34 0.33
CA HIS A 139 14.36 -5.55 -0.90
C HIS A 139 14.72 -6.44 -2.11
N PRO A 140 14.11 -6.22 -3.29
CA PRO A 140 14.39 -6.98 -4.50
C PRO A 140 15.87 -7.08 -4.90
N ASP A 141 16.66 -6.02 -4.72
CA ASP A 141 18.09 -6.05 -5.04
C ASP A 141 18.92 -6.93 -4.09
N ASP A 142 18.38 -7.29 -2.92
CA ASP A 142 19.10 -8.07 -1.91
C ASP A 142 18.76 -9.56 -1.97
N VAL A 143 17.67 -9.94 -2.67
CA VAL A 143 17.26 -11.36 -2.75
C VAL A 143 18.24 -12.18 -3.57
N PRO A 144 18.53 -13.45 -3.17
CA PRO A 144 19.56 -14.26 -3.79
C PRO A 144 19.07 -14.93 -5.09
N TYR A 145 18.29 -14.23 -5.89
CA TYR A 145 17.74 -14.71 -7.15
C TYR A 145 18.15 -13.76 -8.27
N GLU A 146 18.84 -14.27 -9.30
CA GLU A 146 19.32 -13.48 -10.43
C GLU A 146 18.16 -12.97 -11.31
N ASP A 147 17.07 -13.70 -11.33
CA ASP A 147 15.83 -13.35 -12.01
C ASP A 147 14.61 -13.86 -11.21
N TRP A 148 13.42 -13.35 -11.54
CA TRP A 148 12.19 -13.70 -10.84
C TRP A 148 11.75 -15.14 -11.09
N GLU A 149 12.15 -15.77 -12.20
CA GLU A 149 11.80 -17.16 -12.51
C GLU A 149 12.43 -18.15 -11.51
N LYS A 150 13.57 -17.79 -10.91
CA LYS A 150 14.26 -18.58 -9.89
C LYS A 150 13.64 -18.52 -8.48
N ILE A 151 12.60 -17.70 -8.28
CA ILE A 151 11.90 -17.64 -6.99
C ILE A 151 11.22 -18.99 -6.72
N PRO A 152 11.45 -19.61 -5.52
CA PRO A 152 10.83 -20.87 -5.16
C PRO A 152 9.31 -20.81 -5.14
N GLU A 153 8.66 -21.86 -5.65
CA GLU A 153 7.19 -22.02 -5.58
C GLU A 153 6.72 -22.46 -4.19
N VAL A 154 7.63 -22.81 -3.30
CA VAL A 154 7.32 -23.25 -1.93
C VAL A 154 7.78 -22.21 -0.95
N PHE A 155 6.84 -21.63 -0.19
CA PHE A 155 7.11 -20.59 0.80
C PHE A 155 8.23 -20.95 1.79
N THR A 156 8.25 -22.19 2.29
CA THR A 156 9.25 -22.62 3.28
C THR A 156 10.67 -22.52 2.72
N GLU A 157 10.86 -22.83 1.45
CA GLU A 157 12.16 -22.72 0.77
C GLU A 157 12.54 -21.25 0.61
N PHE A 158 11.65 -20.42 0.07
CA PHE A 158 11.80 -18.98 -0.05
C PHE A 158 12.20 -18.36 1.29
N ARG A 159 11.41 -18.57 2.34
CA ARG A 159 11.65 -18.02 3.68
C ARG A 159 13.01 -18.40 4.23
N LYS A 160 13.35 -19.70 4.23
CA LYS A 160 14.63 -20.19 4.79
C LYS A 160 15.84 -19.57 4.08
N GLN A 161 15.76 -19.36 2.77
CA GLN A 161 16.85 -18.73 2.03
C GLN A 161 17.00 -17.25 2.40
N LEU A 162 15.88 -16.51 2.48
CA LEU A 162 15.93 -15.09 2.81
C LEU A 162 16.39 -14.84 4.25
N GLU A 163 15.83 -15.54 5.23
CA GLU A 163 16.21 -15.39 6.64
C GLU A 163 17.69 -15.69 6.89
N LYS A 164 18.27 -16.63 6.13
CA LYS A 164 19.68 -16.99 6.26
C LYS A 164 20.63 -15.97 5.61
N LYS A 165 20.23 -15.36 4.49
CA LYS A 165 21.15 -14.62 3.61
C LYS A 165 20.97 -13.11 3.67
N ILE A 166 19.77 -12.60 4.06
CA ILE A 166 19.41 -11.19 3.88
C ILE A 166 19.19 -10.53 5.23
N ARG A 167 19.58 -9.27 5.31
CA ARG A 167 19.24 -8.37 6.41
C ARG A 167 18.20 -7.36 5.93
N VAL A 168 17.22 -7.08 6.78
CA VAL A 168 16.23 -6.02 6.51
C VAL A 168 16.97 -4.67 6.50
N ARG A 169 16.82 -3.91 5.41
CA ARG A 169 17.41 -2.57 5.28
C ARG A 169 16.87 -1.65 6.38
N PRO A 170 17.68 -0.68 6.86
CA PRO A 170 17.18 0.34 7.78
C PRO A 170 16.11 1.22 7.09
N THR A 171 15.26 1.83 7.91
CA THR A 171 14.31 2.82 7.42
C THR A 171 14.97 4.16 7.10
N VAL A 172 14.41 4.90 6.16
CA VAL A 172 14.86 6.25 5.80
C VAL A 172 13.91 7.31 6.36
N VAL A 173 14.47 8.47 6.71
CA VAL A 173 13.72 9.63 7.22
C VAL A 173 14.10 10.85 6.40
N ILE A 174 13.11 11.63 6.00
CA ILE A 174 13.32 12.88 5.27
C ILE A 174 13.56 14.04 6.23
N SER A 175 14.43 14.96 5.83
CA SER A 175 14.54 16.28 6.44
C SER A 175 13.47 17.22 5.86
N ALA A 176 13.03 18.20 6.65
CA ALA A 176 12.16 19.23 6.13
C ALA A 176 12.86 20.06 5.05
N LYS A 177 12.13 20.44 4.02
CA LYS A 177 12.59 21.40 3.02
C LYS A 177 12.52 22.83 3.58
N PRO A 178 13.21 23.80 2.98
CA PRO A 178 12.98 25.22 3.29
C PRO A 178 11.52 25.62 3.04
N ILE A 179 11.02 26.61 3.77
CA ILE A 179 9.64 27.10 3.61
C ILE A 179 9.35 27.59 2.18
N SER A 180 10.36 28.06 1.47
CA SER A 180 10.29 28.46 0.05
C SER A 180 9.99 27.29 -0.90
N ASN A 181 10.00 26.06 -0.42
CA ASN A 181 9.58 24.89 -1.19
C ASN A 181 8.07 24.78 -1.34
N LEU A 182 7.28 25.38 -0.43
CA LEU A 182 5.83 25.38 -0.54
C LEU A 182 5.39 26.12 -1.81
N ILE A 183 4.35 25.59 -2.46
CA ILE A 183 3.68 26.22 -3.60
C ILE A 183 2.39 26.91 -3.15
N GLU A 184 1.92 27.90 -3.90
CA GLU A 184 0.69 28.63 -3.58
C GLU A 184 -0.57 27.78 -3.79
N GLU A 185 -0.51 26.88 -4.76
CA GLU A 185 -1.64 26.00 -5.09
C GLU A 185 -1.96 25.05 -3.96
N LYS A 186 -3.24 25.01 -3.59
CA LYS A 186 -3.76 24.10 -2.56
C LYS A 186 -4.93 23.33 -3.15
N THR A 187 -4.96 22.04 -2.90
CA THR A 187 -6.09 21.16 -3.24
C THR A 187 -6.78 20.70 -1.97
N SER A 188 -8.10 20.56 -2.03
CA SER A 188 -8.90 19.93 -0.98
C SER A 188 -8.92 18.41 -1.20
N ILE A 189 -9.01 17.66 -0.12
CA ILE A 189 -9.31 16.23 -0.20
C ILE A 189 -10.80 16.09 -0.58
N PRO A 190 -11.14 15.32 -1.64
CA PRO A 190 -12.53 15.05 -1.99
C PRO A 190 -13.29 14.38 -0.85
N THR A 191 -14.61 14.54 -0.84
CA THR A 191 -15.51 13.82 0.07
C THR A 191 -15.91 12.47 -0.51
N LEU A 192 -16.59 11.63 0.28
CA LEU A 192 -17.20 10.40 -0.23
C LEU A 192 -18.23 10.70 -1.32
N GLU A 193 -19.02 11.76 -1.15
CA GLU A 193 -20.04 12.19 -2.12
C GLU A 193 -19.42 12.57 -3.46
N ASP A 194 -18.28 13.28 -3.47
CA ASP A 194 -17.54 13.64 -4.68
C ASP A 194 -17.10 12.40 -5.49
N LEU A 195 -16.93 11.27 -4.81
CA LEU A 195 -16.55 9.99 -5.40
C LEU A 195 -17.75 9.04 -5.64
N GLY A 196 -18.98 9.56 -5.49
CA GLY A 196 -20.21 8.84 -5.77
C GLY A 196 -20.58 7.78 -4.71
N PHE A 197 -20.27 8.05 -3.43
CA PHE A 197 -20.70 7.24 -2.30
C PHE A 197 -21.59 8.04 -1.36
N GLU A 198 -22.57 7.37 -0.79
CA GLU A 198 -23.34 7.94 0.33
C GLU A 198 -22.48 7.93 1.61
N ASP A 199 -22.70 8.93 2.46
CA ASP A 199 -22.09 8.97 3.78
C ASP A 199 -22.62 7.81 4.64
N PHE A 200 -21.78 7.26 5.52
CA PHE A 200 -22.15 6.11 6.34
C PHE A 200 -21.55 6.20 7.74
N LYS A 201 -22.23 5.55 8.68
CA LYS A 201 -21.68 5.33 10.02
C LYS A 201 -21.04 3.96 10.10
N GLN A 202 -19.83 3.90 10.62
CA GLN A 202 -19.17 2.61 10.88
C GLN A 202 -20.02 1.74 11.83
N PRO A 203 -20.20 0.45 11.53
CA PRO A 203 -20.89 -0.46 12.42
C PRO A 203 -20.22 -0.53 13.79
N ASN A 204 -20.99 -0.47 14.87
CA ASN A 204 -20.46 -0.53 16.25
C ASN A 204 -19.69 -1.83 16.58
N LYS A 205 -19.95 -2.89 15.82
CA LYS A 205 -19.35 -4.23 16.02
C LYS A 205 -18.21 -4.52 15.06
N THR A 206 -17.70 -3.51 14.33
CA THR A 206 -16.60 -3.74 13.38
C THR A 206 -15.35 -4.28 14.09
N ALA A 207 -14.70 -5.25 13.47
CA ALA A 207 -13.40 -5.74 13.91
C ALA A 207 -12.23 -4.81 13.48
N PHE A 208 -12.52 -3.76 12.70
CA PHE A 208 -11.55 -2.77 12.22
C PHE A 208 -12.03 -1.32 12.47
N PRO A 209 -12.08 -0.86 13.73
CA PRO A 209 -12.54 0.48 14.09
C PRO A 209 -11.43 1.55 13.95
N PHE A 210 -10.55 1.41 12.95
CA PHE A 210 -9.37 2.26 12.81
C PHE A 210 -9.52 3.17 11.60
N LYS A 211 -8.87 4.35 11.70
CA LYS A 211 -8.78 5.32 10.61
C LYS A 211 -7.54 5.09 9.74
N GLY A 212 -7.60 5.59 8.51
CA GLY A 212 -6.45 5.67 7.61
C GLY A 212 -5.38 6.64 8.11
N GLY A 213 -4.14 6.49 7.60
CA GLY A 213 -3.03 7.42 7.84
C GLY A 213 -1.84 6.80 8.58
N GLU A 214 -0.67 7.39 8.33
CA GLU A 214 0.62 6.96 8.89
C GLU A 214 0.65 7.06 10.42
N ASN A 215 0.12 8.15 10.98
CA ASN A 215 0.09 8.39 12.42
C ASN A 215 -0.90 7.44 13.12
N GLN A 216 -2.00 7.08 12.44
CA GLN A 216 -2.95 6.09 12.94
C GLN A 216 -2.32 4.69 12.98
N ALA A 217 -1.55 4.33 11.95
CA ALA A 217 -0.79 3.08 11.95
C ALA A 217 0.24 3.02 13.09
N LYS A 218 0.99 4.11 13.31
CA LYS A 218 1.95 4.23 14.44
C LYS A 218 1.24 4.15 15.79
N LYS A 219 0.08 4.81 15.93
CA LYS A 219 -0.75 4.73 17.13
C LYS A 219 -1.19 3.29 17.39
N ARG A 220 -1.60 2.56 16.33
CA ARG A 220 -1.98 1.14 16.46
C ARG A 220 -0.80 0.27 16.88
N ILE A 221 0.40 0.48 16.31
CA ILE A 221 1.60 -0.23 16.75
C ILE A 221 1.90 0.06 18.21
N LYS A 222 1.86 1.33 18.63
CA LYS A 222 2.06 1.70 20.02
C LYS A 222 1.07 0.98 20.94
N GLU A 223 -0.22 1.02 20.63
CA GLU A 223 -1.26 0.34 21.41
C GLU A 223 -1.01 -1.18 21.49
N TYR A 224 -0.82 -1.83 20.33
CA TYR A 224 -0.76 -3.29 20.26
C TYR A 224 0.56 -3.88 20.76
N PHE A 225 1.70 -3.22 20.47
CA PHE A 225 3.01 -3.72 20.89
C PHE A 225 3.35 -3.29 22.32
N TRP A 226 3.25 -1.99 22.62
CA TRP A 226 3.81 -1.42 23.83
C TRP A 226 2.82 -1.29 24.97
N ASP A 227 1.64 -0.72 24.74
CA ASP A 227 0.69 -0.43 25.81
C ASP A 227 0.02 -1.73 26.29
N THR A 228 -0.43 -2.58 25.37
CA THR A 228 -1.14 -3.84 25.70
C THR A 228 -0.23 -5.07 25.65
N LYS A 229 0.96 -4.98 25.07
CA LYS A 229 1.94 -6.06 24.88
C LYS A 229 1.36 -7.31 24.18
N LYS A 230 0.32 -7.13 23.36
CA LYS A 230 -0.35 -8.24 22.66
C LYS A 230 0.53 -8.90 21.61
N LEU A 231 1.58 -8.23 21.16
CA LEU A 231 2.60 -8.84 20.30
C LEU A 231 3.22 -10.09 20.95
N ALA A 232 3.38 -10.11 22.28
CA ALA A 232 3.95 -11.23 23.03
C ALA A 232 3.12 -12.52 22.99
N VAL A 233 1.88 -12.46 22.52
CA VAL A 233 0.93 -13.59 22.40
C VAL A 233 0.30 -13.69 21.01
N TYR A 234 0.85 -12.99 20.01
CA TYR A 234 0.27 -12.81 18.68
C TYR A 234 -0.06 -14.13 17.98
N LYS A 235 0.86 -15.10 17.94
CA LYS A 235 0.65 -16.41 17.30
C LYS A 235 -0.59 -17.13 17.83
N LYS A 236 -0.81 -17.04 19.14
CA LYS A 236 -1.91 -17.72 19.84
C LYS A 236 -3.26 -17.06 19.56
N THR A 237 -3.28 -15.74 19.37
CA THR A 237 -4.54 -14.97 19.29
C THR A 237 -4.95 -14.62 17.85
N ARG A 238 -4.02 -14.57 16.88
CA ARG A 238 -4.22 -14.02 15.55
C ARG A 238 -5.38 -14.61 14.74
N ASN A 239 -5.80 -15.82 15.04
CA ASN A 239 -6.90 -16.51 14.36
C ASN A 239 -8.27 -16.24 15.03
N GLY A 240 -8.36 -15.34 16.01
CA GLY A 240 -9.63 -14.91 16.60
C GLY A 240 -10.53 -14.23 15.58
N LEU A 241 -11.84 -14.26 15.82
CA LEU A 241 -12.84 -13.67 14.91
C LEU A 241 -13.51 -12.42 15.49
N VAL A 242 -13.49 -12.25 16.82
CA VAL A 242 -14.26 -11.20 17.48
C VAL A 242 -13.36 -10.13 18.09
N GLY A 243 -13.74 -8.87 17.86
CA GLY A 243 -13.05 -7.70 18.40
C GLY A 243 -11.82 -7.26 17.62
N LYS A 244 -11.25 -6.14 18.03
CA LYS A 244 -10.14 -5.48 17.29
C LYS A 244 -8.75 -6.00 17.65
N ASP A 245 -8.60 -6.77 18.75
CA ASP A 245 -7.31 -6.99 19.40
C ASP A 245 -6.78 -8.42 19.32
N TYR A 246 -7.46 -9.33 18.64
CA TYR A 246 -6.95 -10.68 18.43
C TYR A 246 -5.75 -10.74 17.47
N SER A 247 -5.57 -9.73 16.61
CA SER A 247 -4.42 -9.58 15.73
C SER A 247 -3.93 -8.13 15.66
N SER A 248 -2.81 -7.90 15.01
CA SER A 248 -2.22 -6.56 14.84
C SER A 248 -3.10 -5.59 14.03
N LYS A 249 -3.90 -6.12 13.09
CA LYS A 249 -4.75 -5.35 12.14
C LYS A 249 -3.99 -4.38 11.23
N LEU A 250 -2.70 -4.62 10.97
CA LEU A 250 -1.85 -3.71 10.20
C LEU A 250 -2.04 -3.81 8.68
N SER A 251 -2.82 -4.78 8.19
CA SER A 251 -2.93 -5.08 6.75
C SER A 251 -3.48 -3.93 5.92
N ALA A 252 -4.45 -3.16 6.41
CA ALA A 252 -5.03 -2.04 5.67
C ALA A 252 -4.00 -0.93 5.41
N TRP A 253 -3.20 -0.57 6.42
CA TRP A 253 -2.13 0.42 6.27
C TRP A 253 -0.95 -0.10 5.42
N LEU A 254 -0.65 -1.40 5.49
CA LEU A 254 0.34 -2.03 4.60
C LEU A 254 -0.15 -2.07 3.14
N ALA A 255 -1.46 -2.13 2.92
CA ALA A 255 -2.04 -2.20 1.57
C ALA A 255 -1.89 -0.85 0.82
N ASN A 256 -2.20 0.27 1.48
CA ASN A 256 -2.04 1.60 0.88
C ASN A 256 -0.68 2.25 1.16
N GLY A 257 0.20 1.53 1.86
CA GLY A 257 1.55 1.99 2.15
C GLY A 257 1.66 3.09 3.21
N SER A 258 0.63 3.32 4.03
CA SER A 258 0.73 4.25 5.19
C SER A 258 1.75 3.78 6.23
N ILE A 259 2.14 2.51 6.18
CA ILE A 259 3.25 1.95 6.94
C ILE A 259 4.01 0.95 6.06
N SER A 260 5.33 0.86 6.23
CA SER A 260 6.14 -0.15 5.56
C SER A 260 6.31 -1.42 6.38
N ALA A 261 6.60 -2.54 5.71
CA ALA A 261 6.96 -3.79 6.38
C ALA A 261 8.25 -3.63 7.21
N ARG A 262 9.21 -2.81 6.75
CA ARG A 262 10.47 -2.52 7.47
C ARG A 262 10.23 -1.75 8.77
N MET A 263 9.32 -0.75 8.76
CA MET A 263 8.94 -0.03 10.00
C MET A 263 8.39 -1.00 11.05
N ILE A 264 7.49 -1.92 10.65
CA ILE A 264 6.93 -2.93 11.56
C ILE A 264 8.03 -3.87 12.07
N TYR A 265 8.90 -4.34 11.18
CA TYR A 265 10.02 -5.22 11.52
C TYR A 265 10.95 -4.59 12.57
N TRP A 266 11.38 -3.36 12.37
CA TRP A 266 12.28 -2.69 13.31
C TRP A 266 11.59 -2.38 14.63
N GLU A 267 10.30 -2.13 14.62
CA GLU A 267 9.52 -1.97 15.86
C GLU A 267 9.39 -3.28 16.64
N ILE A 268 9.23 -4.42 15.94
CA ILE A 268 9.29 -5.75 16.55
C ILE A 268 10.68 -5.99 17.17
N GLN A 269 11.76 -5.67 16.46
CA GLN A 269 13.13 -5.82 16.99
C GLN A 269 13.35 -4.98 18.26
N GLN A 270 12.80 -3.76 18.33
CA GLN A 270 12.84 -2.95 19.55
C GLN A 270 12.03 -3.58 20.69
N PHE A 271 10.85 -4.11 20.39
CA PHE A 271 10.03 -4.82 21.36
C PHE A 271 10.74 -6.07 21.90
N GLU A 272 11.32 -6.88 21.02
CA GLU A 272 12.08 -8.09 21.40
C GLU A 272 13.27 -7.75 22.32
N LYS A 273 13.95 -6.64 22.08
CA LYS A 273 15.07 -6.18 22.92
C LYS A 273 14.61 -5.67 24.30
N LYS A 274 13.46 -5.01 24.39
CA LYS A 274 13.02 -4.29 25.61
C LYS A 274 12.01 -5.06 26.46
N VAL A 275 11.24 -5.97 25.87
CA VAL A 275 10.13 -6.66 26.53
C VAL A 275 10.33 -8.16 26.56
N VAL A 276 10.17 -8.82 25.41
CA VAL A 276 10.32 -10.27 25.28
C VAL A 276 10.55 -10.65 23.82
N LYS A 277 11.46 -11.62 23.61
CA LYS A 277 11.66 -12.33 22.35
C LYS A 277 11.15 -13.73 22.48
N ASN A 278 10.14 -14.09 21.68
CA ASN A 278 9.54 -15.43 21.70
C ASN A 278 9.01 -15.83 20.31
N GLU A 279 8.37 -16.99 20.22
CA GLU A 279 7.77 -17.48 18.99
C GLU A 279 6.61 -16.58 18.50
N ASP A 280 5.86 -15.97 19.41
CA ASP A 280 4.74 -15.09 19.07
C ASP A 280 5.21 -13.80 18.38
N THR A 281 6.30 -13.18 18.89
CA THR A 281 6.86 -11.97 18.27
C THR A 281 7.43 -12.27 16.88
N TYR A 282 8.16 -13.38 16.75
CA TYR A 282 8.64 -13.86 15.45
C TYR A 282 7.50 -14.13 14.46
N TRP A 283 6.34 -14.60 14.95
CA TRP A 283 5.25 -14.96 14.06
C TRP A 283 4.68 -13.76 13.27
N LEU A 284 4.75 -12.55 13.80
CA LEU A 284 4.38 -11.36 13.03
C LEU A 284 5.41 -11.07 11.90
N ILE A 285 6.70 -11.29 12.15
CA ILE A 285 7.73 -11.23 11.08
C ILE A 285 7.44 -12.30 10.03
N PHE A 286 7.09 -13.50 10.44
CA PHE A 286 6.71 -14.60 9.55
C PHE A 286 5.54 -14.23 8.62
N GLU A 287 4.53 -13.51 9.11
CA GLU A 287 3.43 -13.01 8.28
C GLU A 287 3.87 -11.90 7.30
N LEU A 288 4.82 -11.05 7.69
CA LEU A 288 5.42 -10.08 6.77
C LEU A 288 6.21 -10.77 5.63
N ILE A 289 6.88 -11.89 5.94
CA ILE A 289 7.58 -12.70 4.92
C ILE A 289 6.57 -13.37 3.98
N TRP A 290 5.43 -13.85 4.48
CA TRP A 290 4.34 -14.35 3.64
C TRP A 290 3.83 -13.27 2.66
N ARG A 291 3.64 -12.04 3.15
CA ARG A 291 3.25 -10.92 2.31
C ARG A 291 4.28 -10.66 1.20
N ASP A 292 5.57 -10.67 1.52
CA ASP A 292 6.63 -10.53 0.53
C ASP A 292 6.60 -11.69 -0.47
N TYR A 293 6.47 -12.92 0.00
CA TYR A 293 6.40 -14.10 -0.87
C TYR A 293 5.31 -13.96 -1.93
N PHE A 294 4.09 -13.55 -1.56
CA PHE A 294 3.02 -13.36 -2.54
C PHE A 294 3.34 -12.24 -3.54
N LYS A 295 4.02 -11.19 -3.12
CA LYS A 295 4.50 -10.14 -4.03
C LYS A 295 5.57 -10.66 -5.00
N TYR A 296 6.51 -11.45 -4.51
CA TYR A 296 7.52 -12.09 -5.35
C TYR A 296 6.91 -13.11 -6.33
N ILE A 297 5.92 -13.88 -5.89
CA ILE A 297 5.15 -14.78 -6.78
C ILE A 297 4.41 -13.98 -7.86
N SER A 298 3.86 -12.81 -7.53
CA SER A 298 3.23 -11.96 -8.54
C SER A 298 4.24 -11.35 -9.53
N LEU A 299 5.45 -10.99 -9.09
CA LEU A 299 6.55 -10.59 -9.98
C LEU A 299 6.96 -11.73 -10.92
N LYS A 300 7.06 -12.97 -10.39
CA LYS A 300 7.44 -14.16 -11.15
C LYS A 300 6.42 -14.51 -12.24
N HIS A 301 5.13 -14.48 -11.91
CA HIS A 301 4.08 -14.97 -12.81
C HIS A 301 3.35 -13.87 -13.58
N GLY A 302 3.58 -12.59 -13.22
CA GLY A 302 2.94 -11.44 -13.86
C GLY A 302 1.42 -11.59 -13.91
N ASN A 303 0.82 -11.23 -15.04
CA ASN A 303 -0.63 -11.25 -15.22
C ASN A 303 -1.29 -12.63 -15.16
N LYS A 304 -0.54 -13.73 -15.15
CA LYS A 304 -1.09 -15.08 -15.00
C LYS A 304 -1.89 -15.25 -13.70
N ILE A 305 -1.54 -14.50 -12.63
CA ILE A 305 -2.27 -14.53 -11.35
C ILE A 305 -3.74 -14.06 -11.47
N PHE A 306 -4.08 -13.30 -12.52
CA PHE A 306 -5.43 -12.76 -12.78
C PHE A 306 -6.20 -13.56 -13.85
N GLN A 307 -5.59 -14.56 -14.46
CA GLN A 307 -6.22 -15.36 -15.52
C GLN A 307 -7.04 -16.52 -14.93
N LEU A 308 -8.09 -16.94 -15.65
CA LEU A 308 -8.95 -18.04 -15.23
C LEU A 308 -8.20 -19.38 -15.05
N ASN A 309 -7.18 -19.61 -15.87
CA ASN A 309 -6.31 -20.78 -15.80
C ASN A 309 -5.14 -20.62 -14.77
N GLY A 310 -5.06 -19.44 -14.14
CA GLY A 310 -4.10 -19.13 -13.07
C GLY A 310 -2.64 -19.31 -13.46
N ILE A 311 -1.76 -19.36 -12.46
CA ILE A 311 -0.31 -19.53 -12.65
C ILE A 311 0.06 -20.90 -13.23
N LEU A 312 -0.75 -21.92 -13.00
CA LEU A 312 -0.52 -23.28 -13.51
C LEU A 312 -0.95 -23.47 -14.97
N GLN A 313 -1.61 -22.47 -15.56
CA GLN A 313 -2.13 -22.49 -16.95
C GLN A 313 -2.93 -23.76 -17.24
N LYS A 314 -3.75 -24.19 -16.27
CA LYS A 314 -4.63 -25.37 -16.40
C LYS A 314 -6.04 -24.95 -16.77
N GLU A 315 -6.69 -25.76 -17.58
CA GLU A 315 -8.13 -25.63 -17.81
C GLU A 315 -8.90 -26.20 -16.61
N TYR A 316 -9.85 -25.41 -16.10
CA TYR A 316 -10.71 -25.79 -15.00
C TYR A 316 -12.16 -25.80 -15.46
N HIS A 317 -12.90 -26.82 -15.05
CA HIS A 317 -14.35 -26.84 -15.23
C HIS A 317 -15.02 -25.99 -14.16
N TRP A 318 -15.30 -24.75 -14.51
CA TRP A 318 -15.97 -23.81 -13.61
C TRP A 318 -17.45 -24.13 -13.49
N ASN A 319 -17.94 -24.15 -12.25
CA ASN A 319 -19.36 -24.36 -12.00
C ASN A 319 -20.17 -23.12 -12.43
N GLN A 320 -21.13 -23.29 -13.33
CA GLN A 320 -22.00 -22.22 -13.84
C GLN A 320 -23.39 -22.23 -13.20
N ASN A 321 -23.56 -22.85 -12.04
CA ASN A 321 -24.82 -22.90 -11.31
C ASN A 321 -25.22 -21.53 -10.77
N THR A 322 -26.06 -20.80 -11.52
CA THR A 322 -26.51 -19.45 -11.15
C THR A 322 -27.26 -19.45 -9.82
N LYS A 323 -27.98 -20.50 -9.44
CA LYS A 323 -28.68 -20.60 -8.16
C LYS A 323 -27.65 -20.64 -7.00
N ALA A 324 -26.62 -21.47 -7.12
CA ALA A 324 -25.57 -21.58 -6.11
C ALA A 324 -24.78 -20.27 -6.00
N PHE A 325 -24.48 -19.61 -7.12
CA PHE A 325 -23.83 -18.31 -7.15
C PHE A 325 -24.66 -17.23 -6.45
N ASN A 326 -25.97 -17.15 -6.74
CA ASN A 326 -26.87 -16.19 -6.09
C ASN A 326 -27.02 -16.48 -4.59
N GLN A 327 -27.04 -17.76 -4.17
CA GLN A 327 -27.06 -18.11 -2.76
C GLN A 327 -25.76 -17.66 -2.06
N TRP A 328 -24.62 -17.84 -2.72
CA TRP A 328 -23.31 -17.39 -2.18
C TRP A 328 -23.25 -15.88 -2.05
N THR A 329 -23.57 -15.13 -3.12
CA THR A 329 -23.53 -13.66 -3.10
C THR A 329 -24.49 -13.02 -2.10
N ASN A 330 -25.64 -13.66 -1.86
CA ASN A 330 -26.66 -13.16 -0.93
C ASN A 330 -26.50 -13.71 0.51
N GLY A 331 -25.47 -14.50 0.77
CA GLY A 331 -25.27 -15.10 2.11
C GLY A 331 -26.40 -16.06 2.53
N THR A 332 -26.98 -16.80 1.59
CA THR A 332 -28.11 -17.72 1.83
C THR A 332 -27.77 -19.17 1.47
N THR A 333 -26.49 -19.54 1.52
CA THR A 333 -26.04 -20.92 1.35
C THR A 333 -26.44 -21.80 2.55
N PRO A 334 -26.37 -23.14 2.46
CA PRO A 334 -26.51 -24.01 3.65
C PRO A 334 -25.43 -23.80 4.71
N GLU A 335 -24.30 -23.14 4.39
CA GLU A 335 -23.13 -23.01 5.23
C GLU A 335 -23.15 -21.68 5.99
N HIS A 336 -23.46 -21.70 7.27
CA HIS A 336 -23.59 -20.51 8.11
C HIS A 336 -22.33 -19.65 8.17
N PHE A 337 -21.15 -20.26 8.18
CA PHE A 337 -19.88 -19.54 8.19
C PHE A 337 -19.65 -18.74 6.88
N VAL A 338 -20.00 -19.32 5.74
CA VAL A 338 -19.96 -18.64 4.44
C VAL A 338 -20.93 -17.47 4.45
N ASN A 339 -22.19 -17.71 4.91
CA ASN A 339 -23.22 -16.67 4.94
C ASN A 339 -22.80 -15.48 5.82
N ALA A 340 -22.22 -15.73 6.98
CA ALA A 340 -21.73 -14.66 7.88
C ALA A 340 -20.71 -13.75 7.18
N ASN A 341 -19.76 -14.35 6.44
CA ASN A 341 -18.75 -13.57 5.70
C ASN A 341 -19.32 -12.79 4.50
N MET A 342 -20.40 -13.29 3.89
CA MET A 342 -21.01 -12.62 2.74
C MET A 342 -21.96 -11.49 3.14
N ILE A 343 -22.48 -11.52 4.36
CA ILE A 343 -23.40 -10.51 4.90
C ILE A 343 -22.64 -9.37 5.59
N GLU A 344 -21.45 -9.63 6.16
CA GLU A 344 -20.62 -8.63 6.84
C GLU A 344 -20.12 -7.55 5.85
#